data_f7deade037ab25dfafa4d11189377a41
#
_entry.id   f7deade037ab25dfafa4d11189377a41
#
_cell.length_a   1.000
_cell.length_b   1.000
_cell.length_c   1.000
_cell.angle_alpha   90.00
_cell.angle_beta   90.00
_cell.angle_gamma   90.00
#
_symmetry.space_group_name_H-M   'P 1'
#
loop_
_entity.id
_entity.type
_entity.pdbx_description
1 polymer ?
#
loop_
_entity_poly.entity_id
_entity_poly.type
_entity_poly.pdbx_seq_one_letter_code
_entity_poly.pdbx_strand_id
1 'polypeptide(L)'
;MSQVHPLARTTPRTRAEINASPDSITALSDRYNISIATARKWKRRDDVQDRSHRPHKLSTTLTPGQEAVVVELRRTLLLPLDDLVAITHEFINPAASRSGLDRCLRRHGVSNLKSLQPEIEGEVAPKKTFKDYEPGFLHIDIKYLPQMPDETQRRYLFVAIDRATRWVYFRIYRDQTDTSSTDFLRRVKQAAPMKIQKVLTDNGSQFTDRFTSQEKRASGKHVFDLTCVSLGIEHRLSPPRHPQTNGMVERFNGRISDLVKQTRFASATELETTLERYLNIYNHHIPQRALNHLAPIQALKKWQAEKPELFVKRVYKQAGLDSHISARDSTRGADEPAASCRRYPSNAEHSAKGAKYRFSALPC
;
A
#
# COMPACT_ATOMS: atom_id res chain seq x y z
N MET A 1 15.87 27.15 -31.04
CA MET A 1 16.18 28.33 -30.20
C MET A 1 17.55 28.12 -29.58
N SER A 2 18.49 29.09 -29.69
CA SER A 2 19.81 28.97 -29.11
C SER A 2 19.72 29.03 -27.58
N GLN A 3 20.31 28.02 -26.91
CA GLN A 3 20.37 27.98 -25.43
C GLN A 3 21.54 28.84 -24.97
N VAL A 4 21.25 30.09 -24.60
CA VAL A 4 22.23 31.00 -24.00
C VAL A 4 21.85 31.27 -22.56
N HIS A 5 22.82 31.16 -21.63
CA HIS A 5 22.55 31.47 -20.22
C HIS A 5 22.08 32.92 -20.06
N PRO A 6 21.02 33.24 -19.26
CA PRO A 6 20.49 34.59 -19.11
C PRO A 6 21.54 35.65 -18.70
N LEU A 7 22.58 35.25 -17.98
CA LEU A 7 23.67 36.13 -17.53
C LEU A 7 24.89 36.09 -18.46
N ALA A 8 24.79 35.48 -19.63
CA ALA A 8 25.91 35.43 -20.56
C ALA A 8 26.16 36.82 -21.14
N ARG A 9 27.41 37.31 -21.05
CA ARG A 9 27.84 38.60 -21.62
C ARG A 9 28.07 38.54 -23.13
N THR A 10 28.01 37.35 -23.73
CA THR A 10 28.22 37.15 -25.17
C THR A 10 27.00 36.46 -25.78
N THR A 11 26.52 36.95 -26.89
CA THR A 11 25.49 36.32 -27.71
C THR A 11 26.10 35.27 -28.66
N PRO A 12 25.33 34.35 -29.25
CA PRO A 12 25.82 33.42 -30.24
C PRO A 12 26.49 34.13 -31.42
N ARG A 13 26.00 35.31 -31.83
CA ARG A 13 26.56 36.15 -32.88
C ARG A 13 27.95 36.67 -32.51
N THR A 14 28.08 37.30 -31.32
CA THR A 14 29.40 37.79 -30.84
C THR A 14 30.42 36.66 -30.65
N ARG A 15 29.95 35.47 -30.25
CA ARG A 15 30.81 34.27 -30.13
C ARG A 15 31.32 33.81 -31.49
N ALA A 16 30.46 33.81 -32.50
CA ALA A 16 30.86 33.49 -33.88
C ALA A 16 31.85 34.52 -34.45
N GLU A 17 31.59 35.81 -34.19
CA GLU A 17 32.51 36.90 -34.60
C GLU A 17 33.87 36.77 -33.92
N ILE A 18 33.95 36.46 -32.61
CA ILE A 18 35.19 36.20 -31.88
C ILE A 18 35.92 34.98 -32.45
N ASN A 19 35.21 33.93 -32.79
CA ASN A 19 35.79 32.72 -33.35
C ASN A 19 36.44 32.99 -34.73
N ALA A 20 35.72 33.67 -35.59
CA ALA A 20 36.15 33.95 -36.98
C ALA A 20 37.17 35.10 -37.10
N SER A 21 37.29 35.97 -36.11
CA SER A 21 38.15 37.17 -36.17
C SER A 21 39.63 36.79 -36.21
N PRO A 22 40.47 37.47 -37.05
CA PRO A 22 41.90 37.29 -37.03
C PRO A 22 42.61 38.01 -35.85
N ASP A 23 41.88 38.87 -35.11
CA ASP A 23 42.41 39.71 -34.05
C ASP A 23 43.03 38.91 -32.89
N SER A 24 43.96 39.55 -32.17
CA SER A 24 44.54 39.01 -30.97
C SER A 24 43.50 38.83 -29.84
N ILE A 25 43.72 37.88 -28.91
CA ILE A 25 42.81 37.62 -27.79
C ILE A 25 42.64 38.86 -26.92
N THR A 26 43.68 39.67 -26.75
CA THR A 26 43.66 40.92 -26.00
C THR A 26 42.76 41.95 -26.69
N ALA A 27 42.92 42.16 -28.00
CA ALA A 27 42.09 43.08 -28.79
C ALA A 27 40.61 42.67 -28.77
N LEU A 28 40.30 41.36 -28.85
CA LEU A 28 38.95 40.82 -28.72
C LEU A 28 38.36 41.01 -27.33
N SER A 29 39.19 40.85 -26.28
CA SER A 29 38.80 41.12 -24.89
C SER A 29 38.34 42.58 -24.71
N ASP A 30 39.13 43.52 -25.20
CA ASP A 30 38.86 44.95 -25.12
C ASP A 30 37.68 45.36 -25.99
N ARG A 31 37.62 44.90 -27.25
CA ARG A 31 36.54 45.18 -28.20
C ARG A 31 35.14 44.76 -27.69
N TYR A 32 35.05 43.58 -27.09
CA TYR A 32 33.75 43.03 -26.61
C TYR A 32 33.54 43.22 -25.12
N ASN A 33 34.42 43.93 -24.41
CA ASN A 33 34.39 44.13 -22.95
C ASN A 33 34.16 42.83 -22.18
N ILE A 34 34.94 41.81 -22.47
CA ILE A 34 34.92 40.49 -21.85
C ILE A 34 36.31 40.12 -21.31
N SER A 35 36.37 39.18 -20.38
CA SER A 35 37.67 38.74 -19.88
C SER A 35 38.50 38.03 -20.97
N ILE A 36 39.85 38.12 -20.87
CA ILE A 36 40.80 37.40 -21.74
C ILE A 36 40.48 35.89 -21.76
N ALA A 37 40.09 35.32 -20.60
CA ALA A 37 39.73 33.92 -20.51
C ALA A 37 38.47 33.60 -21.34
N THR A 38 37.47 34.51 -21.34
CA THR A 38 36.23 34.37 -22.14
C THR A 38 36.55 34.53 -23.65
N ALA A 39 37.40 35.51 -24.07
CA ALA A 39 37.83 35.66 -25.44
C ALA A 39 38.56 34.42 -25.93
N ARG A 40 39.54 33.90 -25.13
CA ARG A 40 40.28 32.67 -25.43
C ARG A 40 39.38 31.45 -25.55
N LYS A 41 38.39 31.34 -24.66
CA LYS A 41 37.39 30.25 -24.68
C LYS A 41 36.63 30.23 -26.00
N TRP A 42 36.09 31.36 -26.43
CA TRP A 42 35.28 31.43 -27.65
C TRP A 42 36.11 31.40 -28.93
N LYS A 43 37.36 31.86 -28.90
CA LYS A 43 38.29 31.74 -30.01
C LYS A 43 38.69 30.31 -30.37
N ARG A 44 38.64 29.40 -29.37
CA ARG A 44 39.06 28.00 -29.51
C ARG A 44 37.90 27.00 -29.66
N ARG A 45 36.67 27.46 -29.56
CA ARG A 45 35.51 26.55 -29.62
C ARG A 45 34.97 26.51 -31.04
N ASP A 46 34.65 25.27 -31.48
CA ASP A 46 33.99 25.03 -32.76
C ASP A 46 32.46 25.31 -32.70
N ASP A 47 31.91 25.54 -31.51
CA ASP A 47 30.48 25.69 -31.21
C ASP A 47 30.24 26.98 -30.41
N VAL A 48 29.20 27.73 -30.78
CA VAL A 48 28.80 29.01 -30.15
C VAL A 48 27.77 28.81 -29.01
N GLN A 49 27.32 27.59 -28.79
CA GLN A 49 26.29 27.27 -27.75
C GLN A 49 26.94 27.06 -26.38
N ASP A 50 26.16 27.28 -25.34
CA ASP A 50 26.60 26.90 -23.99
C ASP A 50 26.51 25.38 -23.80
N ARG A 51 27.54 24.80 -23.19
CA ARG A 51 27.54 23.39 -22.82
C ARG A 51 26.56 23.15 -21.68
N SER A 52 25.97 21.97 -21.63
CA SER A 52 25.10 21.55 -20.52
C SER A 52 25.84 21.67 -19.18
N HIS A 53 25.19 22.29 -18.18
CA HIS A 53 25.66 22.35 -16.79
C HIS A 53 25.38 21.10 -16.00
N ARG A 54 24.74 20.09 -16.60
CA ARG A 54 24.47 18.83 -15.94
C ARG A 54 25.77 18.07 -15.70
N PRO A 55 25.98 17.55 -14.47
CA PRO A 55 27.16 16.73 -14.22
C PRO A 55 27.10 15.44 -15.05
N HIS A 56 28.25 15.03 -15.59
CA HIS A 56 28.40 13.81 -16.39
C HIS A 56 28.20 12.54 -15.54
N LYS A 57 28.56 12.60 -14.25
CA LYS A 57 28.35 11.54 -13.27
C LYS A 57 27.40 12.08 -12.22
N LEU A 58 26.25 11.41 -12.07
CA LEU A 58 25.27 11.72 -11.02
C LEU A 58 25.64 10.91 -9.77
N SER A 59 25.86 11.60 -8.65
CA SER A 59 25.90 10.94 -7.35
C SER A 59 24.46 10.74 -6.86
N THR A 60 24.03 9.49 -6.73
CA THR A 60 22.71 9.10 -6.27
C THR A 60 22.81 8.35 -4.95
N THR A 61 21.80 8.48 -4.08
CA THR A 61 21.74 7.76 -2.81
C THR A 61 21.50 6.26 -3.04
N LEU A 62 20.79 5.92 -4.12
CA LEU A 62 20.56 4.53 -4.52
C LEU A 62 21.70 4.04 -5.40
N THR A 63 22.14 2.80 -5.18
CA THR A 63 23.01 2.09 -6.10
C THR A 63 22.27 1.72 -7.40
N PRO A 64 22.95 1.44 -8.51
CA PRO A 64 22.29 1.02 -9.75
C PRO A 64 21.37 -0.19 -9.59
N GLY A 65 21.73 -1.17 -8.77
CA GLY A 65 20.88 -2.32 -8.45
C GLY A 65 19.63 -1.93 -7.67
N GLN A 66 19.76 -1.04 -6.68
CA GLN A 66 18.60 -0.53 -5.93
C GLN A 66 17.68 0.32 -6.81
N GLU A 67 18.23 1.13 -7.73
CA GLU A 67 17.42 1.87 -8.71
C GLU A 67 16.62 0.90 -9.61
N ALA A 68 17.25 -0.18 -10.08
CA ALA A 68 16.57 -1.18 -10.90
C ALA A 68 15.41 -1.84 -10.15
N VAL A 69 15.59 -2.21 -8.89
CA VAL A 69 14.51 -2.77 -8.04
C VAL A 69 13.37 -1.75 -7.86
N VAL A 70 13.68 -0.50 -7.54
CA VAL A 70 12.67 0.57 -7.38
C VAL A 70 11.88 0.79 -8.67
N VAL A 71 12.56 0.80 -9.82
CA VAL A 71 11.93 0.96 -11.15
C VAL A 71 11.02 -0.22 -11.46
N GLU A 72 11.46 -1.44 -11.16
CA GLU A 72 10.66 -2.64 -11.38
C GLU A 72 9.42 -2.68 -10.48
N LEU A 73 9.54 -2.37 -9.21
CA LEU A 73 8.41 -2.20 -8.29
C LEU A 73 7.41 -1.16 -8.81
N ARG A 74 7.90 -0.04 -9.38
CA ARG A 74 7.06 0.98 -9.99
C ARG A 74 6.30 0.48 -11.20
N ARG A 75 6.96 -0.28 -12.10
CA ARG A 75 6.34 -0.84 -13.32
C ARG A 75 5.37 -1.95 -13.02
N THR A 76 5.79 -2.89 -12.16
CA THR A 76 5.04 -4.13 -11.90
C THR A 76 3.86 -3.89 -10.96
N LEU A 77 4.07 -3.14 -9.89
CA LEU A 77 3.05 -2.92 -8.86
C LEU A 77 2.32 -1.57 -9.01
N LEU A 78 2.70 -0.74 -9.97
CA LEU A 78 2.13 0.60 -10.23
C LEU A 78 1.98 1.43 -8.93
N LEU A 79 2.95 1.30 -8.02
CA LEU A 79 2.90 1.93 -6.71
C LEU A 79 2.95 3.46 -6.85
N PRO A 80 2.11 4.23 -6.13
CA PRO A 80 2.28 5.66 -5.97
C PRO A 80 3.65 6.00 -5.39
N LEU A 81 4.14 7.22 -5.62
CA LEU A 81 5.47 7.62 -5.13
C LEU A 81 5.60 7.47 -3.61
N ASP A 82 4.56 7.81 -2.85
CA ASP A 82 4.60 7.76 -1.39
C ASP A 82 4.64 6.32 -0.86
N ASP A 83 3.95 5.39 -1.50
CA ASP A 83 4.01 3.97 -1.20
C ASP A 83 5.40 3.39 -1.54
N LEU A 84 5.96 3.81 -2.68
CA LEU A 84 7.30 3.41 -3.10
C LEU A 84 8.38 3.95 -2.15
N VAL A 85 8.23 5.17 -1.62
CA VAL A 85 9.10 5.72 -0.58
C VAL A 85 9.08 4.84 0.66
N ALA A 86 7.88 4.46 1.14
CA ALA A 86 7.73 3.62 2.32
C ALA A 86 8.43 2.26 2.15
N ILE A 87 8.19 1.59 1.02
CA ILE A 87 8.81 0.30 0.70
C ILE A 87 10.32 0.44 0.54
N THR A 88 10.78 1.52 -0.11
CA THR A 88 12.22 1.75 -0.30
C THR A 88 12.91 1.96 1.04
N HIS A 89 12.33 2.73 1.95
CA HIS A 89 12.89 2.96 3.28
C HIS A 89 12.95 1.69 4.11
N GLU A 90 11.93 0.86 4.07
CA GLU A 90 11.85 -0.35 4.90
C GLU A 90 12.76 -1.48 4.38
N PHE A 91 12.83 -1.68 3.06
CA PHE A 91 13.40 -2.91 2.49
C PHE A 91 14.64 -2.70 1.60
N ILE A 92 14.92 -1.47 1.14
CA ILE A 92 15.96 -1.23 0.13
C ILE A 92 17.03 -0.28 0.66
N ASN A 93 16.64 0.93 1.05
CA ASN A 93 17.57 1.96 1.52
C ASN A 93 16.83 3.04 2.34
N PRO A 94 17.01 3.07 3.67
CA PRO A 94 16.35 4.04 4.55
C PRO A 94 16.81 5.49 4.33
N ALA A 95 17.96 5.71 3.68
CA ALA A 95 18.48 7.04 3.40
C ALA A 95 17.91 7.66 2.09
N ALA A 96 17.12 6.91 1.32
CA ALA A 96 16.56 7.39 0.07
C ALA A 96 15.50 8.48 0.32
N SER A 97 15.73 9.70 -0.17
CA SER A 97 14.74 10.77 -0.04
C SER A 97 13.62 10.64 -1.10
N ARG A 98 12.42 11.15 -0.75
CA ARG A 98 11.28 11.23 -1.68
C ARG A 98 11.65 11.91 -3.00
N SER A 99 12.39 13.05 -2.93
CA SER A 99 12.85 13.77 -4.11
C SER A 99 13.93 13.00 -4.89
N GLY A 100 14.73 12.20 -4.20
CA GLY A 100 15.70 11.30 -4.83
C GLY A 100 15.01 10.21 -5.65
N LEU A 101 13.98 9.58 -5.09
CA LEU A 101 13.14 8.60 -5.77
C LEU A 101 12.39 9.19 -6.95
N ASP A 102 11.77 10.37 -6.83
CA ASP A 102 11.10 11.04 -7.94
C ASP A 102 12.07 11.32 -9.11
N ARG A 103 13.28 11.81 -8.81
CA ARG A 103 14.32 12.00 -9.84
C ARG A 103 14.77 10.67 -10.48
N CYS A 104 14.88 9.61 -9.68
CA CYS A 104 15.17 8.26 -10.19
C CYS A 104 14.08 7.82 -11.19
N LEU A 105 12.82 7.89 -10.80
CA LEU A 105 11.70 7.50 -11.66
C LEU A 105 11.63 8.34 -12.95
N ARG A 106 11.95 9.64 -12.88
CA ARG A 106 12.01 10.51 -14.07
C ARG A 106 13.15 10.11 -15.00
N ARG A 107 14.34 9.78 -14.48
CA ARG A 107 15.46 9.31 -15.30
C ARG A 107 15.12 8.04 -16.08
N HIS A 108 14.36 7.15 -15.45
CA HIS A 108 13.94 5.88 -16.05
C HIS A 108 12.60 5.95 -16.81
N GLY A 109 12.00 7.14 -16.97
CA GLY A 109 10.77 7.34 -17.74
C GLY A 109 9.51 6.76 -17.11
N VAL A 110 9.53 6.42 -15.80
CA VAL A 110 8.42 5.77 -15.08
C VAL A 110 7.81 6.65 -14.00
N SER A 111 8.00 7.96 -14.06
CA SER A 111 7.47 8.91 -13.06
C SER A 111 5.95 9.07 -13.18
N ASN A 112 5.39 9.04 -14.39
CA ASN A 112 3.97 9.22 -14.63
C ASN A 112 3.24 7.87 -14.59
N LEU A 113 2.47 7.61 -13.52
CA LEU A 113 1.66 6.39 -13.40
C LEU A 113 0.62 6.23 -14.50
N LYS A 114 0.03 7.33 -14.97
CA LYS A 114 -0.98 7.26 -16.03
C LYS A 114 -0.41 6.72 -17.33
N SER A 115 0.84 7.03 -17.65
CA SER A 115 1.50 6.52 -18.86
C SER A 115 1.91 5.05 -18.75
N LEU A 116 1.92 4.48 -17.55
CA LEU A 116 2.20 3.07 -17.28
C LEU A 116 0.92 2.22 -17.20
N GLN A 117 -0.24 2.86 -17.09
CA GLN A 117 -1.55 2.21 -17.09
C GLN A 117 -2.14 2.20 -18.50
N PRO A 118 -2.83 1.12 -18.93
CA PRO A 118 -3.63 1.18 -20.13
C PRO A 118 -4.69 2.29 -20.00
N GLU A 119 -4.86 3.07 -21.05
CA GLU A 119 -5.80 4.19 -21.06
C GLU A 119 -7.23 3.71 -20.78
N ILE A 120 -7.81 4.25 -19.69
CA ILE A 120 -9.24 4.12 -19.38
C ILE A 120 -9.79 5.55 -19.46
N GLU A 121 -10.58 5.82 -20.46
CA GLU A 121 -11.30 7.09 -20.61
C GLU A 121 -12.32 7.27 -19.47
N GLY A 122 -12.26 8.39 -18.74
CA GLY A 122 -13.23 8.79 -17.72
C GLY A 122 -12.86 10.08 -17.01
N GLU A 123 -13.78 11.04 -17.01
CA GLU A 123 -13.63 12.37 -16.44
C GLU A 123 -13.42 12.40 -14.91
N VAL A 124 -12.57 13.31 -14.44
CA VAL A 124 -12.23 13.52 -13.02
C VAL A 124 -13.06 14.67 -12.44
N ALA A 125 -13.98 14.35 -11.54
CA ALA A 125 -14.79 15.34 -10.81
C ALA A 125 -14.02 16.03 -9.66
N PRO A 126 -14.35 17.30 -9.28
CA PRO A 126 -13.62 18.08 -8.29
C PRO A 126 -13.78 17.57 -6.84
N LYS A 127 -12.70 17.70 -6.06
CA LYS A 127 -12.59 17.18 -4.69
C LYS A 127 -13.36 18.02 -3.68
N LYS A 128 -14.31 17.41 -2.96
CA LYS A 128 -14.91 17.99 -1.74
C LYS A 128 -14.07 17.62 -0.51
N THR A 129 -13.90 18.56 0.43
CA THR A 129 -13.23 18.36 1.72
C THR A 129 -14.01 17.39 2.58
N PHE A 130 -13.33 16.39 3.16
CA PHE A 130 -13.95 15.42 4.05
C PHE A 130 -14.09 16.00 5.47
N LYS A 131 -15.23 15.70 6.10
CA LYS A 131 -15.47 15.99 7.50
C LYS A 131 -14.52 15.18 8.38
N ASP A 132 -13.95 15.78 9.42
CA ASP A 132 -13.14 15.06 10.40
C ASP A 132 -14.01 14.10 11.21
N TYR A 133 -13.59 12.86 11.31
CA TYR A 133 -14.25 11.80 12.07
C TYR A 133 -13.30 11.23 13.11
N GLU A 134 -13.86 10.84 14.25
CA GLU A 134 -13.13 10.04 15.24
C GLU A 134 -13.04 8.56 14.80
N PRO A 135 -12.03 7.80 15.28
CA PRO A 135 -11.94 6.36 15.06
C PRO A 135 -13.18 5.61 15.51
N GLY A 136 -13.53 4.55 14.75
CA GLY A 136 -14.69 3.72 15.04
C GLY A 136 -15.88 3.94 14.10
N PHE A 137 -15.73 4.73 13.04
CA PHE A 137 -16.68 4.80 11.95
C PHE A 137 -16.13 4.03 10.74
N LEU A 138 -16.57 2.80 10.59
CA LEU A 138 -16.12 1.92 9.51
C LEU A 138 -17.01 2.04 8.29
N HIS A 139 -16.38 1.91 7.13
CA HIS A 139 -17.05 1.67 5.87
C HIS A 139 -16.81 0.22 5.45
N ILE A 140 -17.86 -0.54 5.18
CA ILE A 140 -17.78 -1.92 4.71
C ILE A 140 -18.21 -1.99 3.26
N ASP A 141 -17.47 -2.74 2.46
CA ASP A 141 -17.72 -2.99 1.05
C ASP A 141 -17.32 -4.43 0.69
N ILE A 142 -17.90 -4.95 -0.38
CA ILE A 142 -17.63 -6.29 -0.89
C ILE A 142 -17.12 -6.19 -2.31
N LYS A 143 -15.98 -6.85 -2.54
CA LYS A 143 -15.36 -6.91 -3.86
C LYS A 143 -15.33 -8.34 -4.37
N TYR A 144 -15.69 -8.52 -5.64
CA TYR A 144 -15.49 -9.78 -6.36
C TYR A 144 -14.01 -9.99 -6.63
N LEU A 145 -13.47 -11.14 -6.24
CA LEU A 145 -12.16 -11.60 -6.64
C LEU A 145 -12.24 -12.37 -7.96
N PRO A 146 -11.16 -12.42 -8.74
CA PRO A 146 -11.12 -13.28 -9.91
C PRO A 146 -11.24 -14.73 -9.48
N GLN A 147 -11.80 -15.56 -10.37
CA GLN A 147 -11.84 -17.00 -10.16
C GLN A 147 -10.44 -17.58 -10.26
N MET A 148 -10.05 -18.36 -9.27
CA MET A 148 -8.76 -19.03 -9.25
C MET A 148 -8.80 -20.34 -10.08
N PRO A 149 -7.64 -20.75 -10.64
CA PRO A 149 -7.57 -21.98 -11.46
C PRO A 149 -7.96 -23.25 -10.69
N ASP A 150 -7.75 -23.27 -9.38
CA ASP A 150 -8.05 -24.38 -8.47
C ASP A 150 -9.47 -24.32 -7.88
N GLU A 151 -10.33 -23.39 -8.33
CA GLU A 151 -11.70 -23.22 -7.82
C GLU A 151 -12.74 -23.17 -8.91
N THR A 152 -13.94 -23.67 -8.61
CA THR A 152 -15.09 -23.66 -9.48
C THR A 152 -15.93 -22.39 -9.40
N GLN A 153 -15.77 -21.61 -8.30
CA GLN A 153 -16.53 -20.41 -8.01
C GLN A 153 -15.61 -19.25 -7.64
N ARG A 154 -16.09 -18.02 -7.86
CA ARG A 154 -15.42 -16.80 -7.42
C ARG A 154 -15.55 -16.64 -5.90
N ARG A 155 -14.55 -16.01 -5.29
CA ARG A 155 -14.57 -15.58 -3.89
C ARG A 155 -14.92 -14.12 -3.77
N TYR A 156 -15.30 -13.73 -2.56
CA TYR A 156 -15.73 -12.39 -2.20
C TYR A 156 -14.81 -11.83 -1.13
N LEU A 157 -14.22 -10.68 -1.40
CA LEU A 157 -13.40 -9.95 -0.44
C LEU A 157 -14.27 -8.92 0.29
N PHE A 158 -14.55 -9.18 1.56
CA PHE A 158 -15.20 -8.22 2.45
C PHE A 158 -14.12 -7.32 3.04
N VAL A 159 -14.30 -6.02 2.94
CA VAL A 159 -13.35 -5.01 3.40
C VAL A 159 -14.03 -4.03 4.33
N ALA A 160 -13.44 -3.78 5.49
CA ALA A 160 -13.80 -2.70 6.40
C ALA A 160 -12.66 -1.70 6.50
N ILE A 161 -12.95 -0.40 6.32
CA ILE A 161 -11.98 0.67 6.46
C ILE A 161 -12.47 1.73 7.44
N ASP A 162 -11.63 2.08 8.42
CA ASP A 162 -11.94 3.18 9.34
C ASP A 162 -11.75 4.54 8.67
N ARG A 163 -12.75 5.41 8.80
CA ARG A 163 -12.76 6.70 8.13
C ARG A 163 -11.73 7.68 8.66
N ALA A 164 -11.43 7.63 9.95
CA ALA A 164 -10.46 8.51 10.60
C ALA A 164 -9.02 8.08 10.35
N THR A 165 -8.71 6.81 10.58
CA THR A 165 -7.35 6.29 10.62
C THR A 165 -6.93 5.54 9.37
N ARG A 166 -7.86 5.26 8.45
CA ARG A 166 -7.63 4.43 7.26
C ARG A 166 -7.21 3.00 7.60
N TRP A 167 -7.33 2.58 8.85
CA TRP A 167 -7.12 1.19 9.24
C TRP A 167 -8.07 0.28 8.46
N VAL A 168 -7.52 -0.80 7.94
CA VAL A 168 -8.25 -1.78 7.12
C VAL A 168 -8.24 -3.13 7.79
N TYR A 169 -9.36 -3.81 7.72
CA TYR A 169 -9.51 -5.23 7.96
C TYR A 169 -10.24 -5.85 6.79
N PHE A 170 -9.85 -7.03 6.36
CA PHE A 170 -10.57 -7.78 5.36
C PHE A 170 -10.67 -9.28 5.69
N ARG A 171 -11.57 -9.95 4.99
CA ARG A 171 -11.69 -11.40 4.98
C ARG A 171 -12.26 -11.87 3.63
N ILE A 172 -11.86 -13.07 3.23
CA ILE A 172 -12.32 -13.70 1.99
C ILE A 172 -13.40 -14.73 2.36
N TYR A 173 -14.53 -14.67 1.65
CA TYR A 173 -15.66 -15.60 1.79
C TYR A 173 -15.97 -16.26 0.46
N ARG A 174 -16.63 -17.42 0.53
CA ARG A 174 -17.10 -18.15 -0.66
C ARG A 174 -18.40 -17.60 -1.21
N ASP A 175 -19.15 -16.87 -0.42
CA ASP A 175 -20.42 -16.25 -0.76
C ASP A 175 -20.53 -14.83 -0.18
N GLN A 176 -21.58 -14.10 -0.57
CA GLN A 176 -21.91 -12.77 -0.07
C GLN A 176 -23.30 -12.76 0.60
N THR A 177 -23.57 -13.77 1.40
CA THR A 177 -24.83 -13.89 2.13
C THR A 177 -24.86 -12.96 3.35
N ASP A 178 -26.06 -12.81 3.93
CA ASP A 178 -26.26 -12.13 5.22
C ASP A 178 -25.51 -12.83 6.36
N THR A 179 -25.38 -14.15 6.31
CA THR A 179 -24.58 -14.93 7.27
C THR A 179 -23.10 -14.55 7.19
N SER A 180 -22.53 -14.49 5.97
CA SER A 180 -21.13 -14.07 5.76
C SER A 180 -20.91 -12.63 6.17
N SER A 181 -21.86 -11.72 5.92
CA SER A 181 -21.75 -10.32 6.31
C SER A 181 -21.81 -10.12 7.83
N THR A 182 -22.65 -10.89 8.53
CA THR A 182 -22.73 -10.83 9.99
C THR A 182 -21.50 -11.47 10.68
N ASP A 183 -20.98 -12.58 10.17
CA ASP A 183 -19.71 -13.16 10.62
C ASP A 183 -18.57 -12.16 10.43
N PHE A 184 -18.49 -11.52 9.27
CA PHE A 184 -17.49 -10.49 8.99
C PHE A 184 -17.55 -9.36 10.01
N LEU A 185 -18.76 -8.82 10.31
CA LEU A 185 -18.94 -7.73 11.27
C LEU A 185 -18.45 -8.12 12.68
N ARG A 186 -18.75 -9.34 13.13
CA ARG A 186 -18.28 -9.85 14.43
C ARG A 186 -16.75 -9.92 14.47
N ARG A 187 -16.13 -10.43 13.40
CA ARG A 187 -14.68 -10.52 13.29
C ARG A 187 -14.00 -9.17 13.22
N VAL A 188 -14.57 -8.22 12.48
CA VAL A 188 -14.08 -6.83 12.45
C VAL A 188 -14.10 -6.24 13.84
N LYS A 189 -15.20 -6.41 14.60
CA LYS A 189 -15.31 -5.93 15.98
C LYS A 189 -14.27 -6.57 16.89
N GLN A 190 -14.00 -7.85 16.69
CA GLN A 190 -12.96 -8.56 17.45
C GLN A 190 -11.55 -8.09 17.09
N ALA A 191 -11.27 -7.80 15.81
CA ALA A 191 -9.94 -7.41 15.34
C ALA A 191 -9.62 -5.93 15.62
N ALA A 192 -10.62 -5.05 15.57
CA ALA A 192 -10.43 -3.61 15.70
C ALA A 192 -9.82 -3.23 17.06
N PRO A 193 -8.80 -2.36 17.10
CA PRO A 193 -8.27 -1.83 18.35
C PRO A 193 -9.16 -0.76 18.96
N MET A 194 -9.99 -0.09 18.16
CA MET A 194 -10.94 0.95 18.60
C MET A 194 -12.35 0.41 18.77
N LYS A 195 -13.16 1.11 19.57
CA LYS A 195 -14.59 0.87 19.69
C LYS A 195 -15.28 1.20 18.37
N ILE A 196 -15.94 0.22 17.76
CA ILE A 196 -16.76 0.47 16.57
C ILE A 196 -18.09 1.05 17.01
N GLN A 197 -18.35 2.29 16.60
CA GLN A 197 -19.59 3.01 16.91
C GLN A 197 -20.57 2.97 15.74
N LYS A 198 -20.04 3.08 14.51
CA LYS A 198 -20.85 3.21 13.29
C LYS A 198 -20.27 2.37 12.17
N VAL A 199 -21.18 1.83 11.37
CA VAL A 199 -20.85 1.12 10.14
C VAL A 199 -21.67 1.70 9.00
N LEU A 200 -21.02 1.99 7.89
CA LEU A 200 -21.64 2.40 6.63
C LEU A 200 -21.47 1.27 5.61
N THR A 201 -22.57 0.83 5.02
CA THR A 201 -22.56 -0.15 3.92
C THR A 201 -23.23 0.42 2.68
N ASP A 202 -23.11 -0.26 1.57
CA ASP A 202 -23.97 -0.06 0.42
C ASP A 202 -25.38 -0.62 0.68
N ASN A 203 -26.24 -0.62 -0.34
CA ASN A 203 -27.59 -1.13 -0.26
C ASN A 203 -27.72 -2.59 -0.79
N GLY A 204 -26.64 -3.37 -0.74
CA GLY A 204 -26.66 -4.76 -1.13
C GLY A 204 -27.56 -5.62 -0.25
N SER A 205 -28.18 -6.66 -0.82
CA SER A 205 -29.12 -7.54 -0.12
C SER A 205 -28.51 -8.24 1.10
N GLN A 206 -27.21 -8.39 1.17
CA GLN A 206 -26.48 -8.94 2.29
C GLN A 206 -26.40 -7.99 3.52
N PHE A 207 -26.77 -6.73 3.35
CA PHE A 207 -26.74 -5.71 4.40
C PHE A 207 -28.11 -5.14 4.73
N THR A 208 -29.09 -5.24 3.80
CA THR A 208 -30.38 -4.59 3.96
C THR A 208 -31.44 -5.20 3.06
N ASP A 209 -32.68 -5.15 3.52
CA ASP A 209 -33.89 -5.53 2.77
C ASP A 209 -34.51 -4.35 1.98
N ARG A 210 -33.82 -3.23 1.88
CA ARG A 210 -34.34 -1.99 1.33
C ARG A 210 -34.99 -2.14 -0.06
N PHE A 211 -34.41 -2.94 -0.95
CA PHE A 211 -34.91 -3.11 -2.31
C PHE A 211 -35.85 -4.31 -2.48
N THR A 212 -35.91 -5.20 -1.48
CA THR A 212 -36.80 -6.35 -1.46
C THR A 212 -38.10 -6.04 -0.70
N SER A 213 -38.14 -4.99 0.11
CA SER A 213 -39.35 -4.54 0.81
C SER A 213 -40.31 -3.83 -0.15
N GLN A 214 -41.62 -4.01 0.06
CA GLN A 214 -42.68 -3.36 -0.75
C GLN A 214 -42.56 -1.83 -0.73
N GLU A 215 -42.14 -1.25 0.39
CA GLU A 215 -41.99 0.19 0.57
C GLU A 215 -40.67 0.77 0.02
N LYS A 216 -39.77 -0.04 -0.51
CA LYS A 216 -38.40 0.34 -0.95
C LYS A 216 -37.62 1.12 0.14
N ARG A 217 -37.93 0.80 1.39
CA ARG A 217 -37.25 1.33 2.59
C ARG A 217 -36.64 0.19 3.38
N ALA A 218 -35.52 0.44 4.05
CA ALA A 218 -34.93 -0.52 4.97
C ALA A 218 -35.86 -0.70 6.16
N SER A 219 -36.20 -1.95 6.48
CA SER A 219 -37.11 -2.26 7.59
C SER A 219 -36.46 -2.12 8.98
N GLY A 220 -35.11 -2.13 9.02
CA GLY A 220 -34.32 -2.21 10.27
C GLY A 220 -34.39 -3.59 10.95
N LYS A 221 -35.04 -4.57 10.29
CA LYS A 221 -35.19 -5.96 10.81
C LYS A 221 -34.29 -6.96 10.07
N HIS A 222 -33.50 -6.48 9.12
CA HIS A 222 -32.54 -7.33 8.42
C HIS A 222 -31.54 -7.95 9.42
N VAL A 223 -31.09 -9.18 9.18
CA VAL A 223 -30.19 -9.91 10.09
C VAL A 223 -28.92 -9.11 10.41
N PHE A 224 -28.40 -8.36 9.42
CA PHE A 224 -27.26 -7.49 9.61
C PHE A 224 -27.58 -6.31 10.55
N ASP A 225 -28.76 -5.66 10.40
CA ASP A 225 -29.23 -4.59 11.30
C ASP A 225 -29.34 -5.10 12.74
N LEU A 226 -30.01 -6.26 12.94
CA LEU A 226 -30.17 -6.89 14.26
C LEU A 226 -28.82 -7.23 14.89
N THR A 227 -27.84 -7.68 14.07
CA THR A 227 -26.47 -7.93 14.53
C THR A 227 -25.79 -6.63 14.94
N CYS A 228 -25.92 -5.55 14.18
CA CYS A 228 -25.41 -4.24 14.54
C CYS A 228 -25.98 -3.78 15.90
N VAL A 229 -27.29 -3.86 16.08
CA VAL A 229 -27.97 -3.51 17.35
C VAL A 229 -27.42 -4.34 18.51
N SER A 230 -27.31 -5.67 18.35
CA SER A 230 -26.78 -6.56 19.40
C SER A 230 -25.34 -6.26 19.79
N LEU A 231 -24.56 -5.69 18.87
CA LEU A 231 -23.19 -5.28 19.08
C LEU A 231 -23.03 -3.82 19.54
N GLY A 232 -24.13 -3.06 19.65
CA GLY A 232 -24.11 -1.64 20.01
C GLY A 232 -23.53 -0.75 18.89
N ILE A 233 -23.74 -1.11 17.64
CA ILE A 233 -23.20 -0.42 16.46
C ILE A 233 -24.35 0.23 15.68
N GLU A 234 -24.22 1.50 15.35
CA GLU A 234 -25.16 2.21 14.47
C GLU A 234 -24.90 1.79 13.01
N HIS A 235 -25.90 1.18 12.36
CA HIS A 235 -25.83 0.86 10.93
C HIS A 235 -26.37 2.02 10.10
N ARG A 236 -25.63 2.42 9.08
CA ARG A 236 -26.01 3.42 8.09
C ARG A 236 -25.89 2.87 6.69
N LEU A 237 -26.86 3.18 5.86
CA LEU A 237 -26.84 2.87 4.42
C LEU A 237 -26.37 4.07 3.63
N SER A 238 -25.55 3.82 2.61
CA SER A 238 -25.15 4.86 1.64
C SER A 238 -26.38 5.38 0.91
N PRO A 239 -26.52 6.72 0.72
CA PRO A 239 -27.59 7.25 -0.10
C PRO A 239 -27.53 6.67 -1.51
N PRO A 240 -28.65 6.28 -2.13
CA PRO A 240 -28.68 5.80 -3.50
C PRO A 240 -28.11 6.86 -4.44
N ARG A 241 -27.34 6.44 -5.45
CA ARG A 241 -26.76 7.31 -6.49
C ARG A 241 -25.76 8.36 -5.99
N HIS A 242 -25.15 8.18 -4.80
CA HIS A 242 -24.08 9.03 -4.30
C HIS A 242 -22.75 8.29 -4.19
N PRO A 243 -22.02 8.06 -5.31
CA PRO A 243 -20.76 7.32 -5.33
C PRO A 243 -19.65 7.97 -4.48
N GLN A 244 -19.76 9.27 -4.20
CA GLN A 244 -18.77 10.03 -3.42
C GLN A 244 -18.58 9.53 -1.98
N THR A 245 -19.53 8.78 -1.42
CA THR A 245 -19.46 8.23 -0.07
C THR A 245 -18.49 7.06 0.04
N ASN A 246 -18.23 6.35 -1.07
CA ASN A 246 -17.46 5.11 -1.14
C ASN A 246 -15.99 5.29 -1.54
N GLY A 247 -15.58 6.51 -1.90
CA GLY A 247 -14.27 6.78 -2.50
C GLY A 247 -13.03 6.34 -1.69
N MET A 248 -13.17 6.03 -0.39
CA MET A 248 -12.07 5.49 0.40
C MET A 248 -11.91 3.98 0.20
N VAL A 249 -13.01 3.26 0.28
CA VAL A 249 -13.02 1.81 0.07
C VAL A 249 -12.75 1.50 -1.40
N GLU A 250 -13.31 2.28 -2.31
CA GLU A 250 -13.03 2.17 -3.76
C GLU A 250 -11.54 2.33 -4.06
N ARG A 251 -10.85 3.27 -3.40
CA ARG A 251 -9.40 3.46 -3.57
C ARG A 251 -8.61 2.26 -3.04
N PHE A 252 -8.97 1.72 -1.89
CA PHE A 252 -8.35 0.51 -1.36
C PHE A 252 -8.65 -0.69 -2.28
N ASN A 253 -9.91 -0.86 -2.68
CA ASN A 253 -10.34 -1.90 -3.60
C ASN A 253 -9.67 -1.76 -4.98
N GLY A 254 -9.39 -0.54 -5.44
CA GLY A 254 -8.58 -0.27 -6.63
C GLY A 254 -7.17 -0.83 -6.50
N ARG A 255 -6.49 -0.57 -5.38
CA ARG A 255 -5.14 -1.12 -5.11
C ARG A 255 -5.14 -2.65 -5.08
N ILE A 256 -6.16 -3.26 -4.47
CA ILE A 256 -6.32 -4.72 -4.51
C ILE A 256 -6.55 -5.22 -5.94
N SER A 257 -7.38 -4.49 -6.73
CA SER A 257 -7.59 -4.84 -8.14
C SER A 257 -6.29 -4.82 -8.94
N ASP A 258 -5.48 -3.80 -8.73
CA ASP A 258 -4.21 -3.63 -9.43
C ASP A 258 -3.24 -4.76 -9.05
N LEU A 259 -3.14 -5.10 -7.77
CA LEU A 259 -2.35 -6.22 -7.28
C LEU A 259 -2.79 -7.55 -7.90
N VAL A 260 -4.11 -7.82 -7.88
CA VAL A 260 -4.68 -9.09 -8.37
C VAL A 260 -4.60 -9.22 -9.89
N LYS A 261 -4.74 -8.10 -10.65
CA LYS A 261 -4.61 -8.11 -12.11
C LYS A 261 -3.19 -8.33 -12.60
N GLN A 262 -2.20 -7.89 -11.82
CA GLN A 262 -0.79 -7.93 -12.19
C GLN A 262 -0.10 -9.24 -11.79
N THR A 263 -0.68 -9.97 -10.85
CA THR A 263 -0.10 -11.22 -10.33
C THR A 263 -0.96 -12.40 -10.81
N ARG A 264 -0.32 -13.39 -11.40
CA ARG A 264 -0.97 -14.68 -11.69
C ARG A 264 -0.83 -15.58 -10.46
N PHE A 265 -1.93 -15.89 -9.82
CA PHE A 265 -1.99 -16.79 -8.68
C PHE A 265 -2.26 -18.22 -9.14
N ALA A 266 -1.51 -19.15 -8.61
CA ALA A 266 -1.68 -20.58 -8.89
C ALA A 266 -2.84 -21.18 -8.08
N SER A 267 -3.17 -20.59 -6.93
CA SER A 267 -4.21 -21.08 -6.01
C SER A 267 -4.88 -19.97 -5.23
N ALA A 268 -6.06 -20.28 -4.70
CA ALA A 268 -6.77 -19.41 -3.77
C ALA A 268 -6.00 -19.15 -2.47
N THR A 269 -5.24 -20.10 -1.99
CA THR A 269 -4.40 -19.96 -0.80
C THR A 269 -3.26 -18.98 -1.02
N GLU A 270 -2.62 -19.01 -2.19
CA GLU A 270 -1.58 -18.07 -2.56
C GLU A 270 -2.12 -16.64 -2.63
N LEU A 271 -3.29 -16.46 -3.25
CA LEU A 271 -4.00 -15.17 -3.29
C LEU A 271 -4.27 -14.66 -1.88
N GLU A 272 -4.85 -15.50 -1.00
CA GLU A 272 -5.19 -15.13 0.39
C GLU A 272 -3.93 -14.70 1.17
N THR A 273 -2.88 -15.50 1.12
CA THR A 273 -1.59 -15.19 1.78
C THR A 273 -1.00 -13.88 1.27
N THR A 274 -1.06 -13.65 -0.04
CA THR A 274 -0.53 -12.41 -0.64
C THR A 274 -1.35 -11.19 -0.20
N LEU A 275 -2.67 -11.30 -0.17
CA LEU A 275 -3.54 -10.21 0.29
C LEU A 275 -3.33 -9.93 1.79
N GLU A 276 -3.13 -10.96 2.63
CA GLU A 276 -2.83 -10.77 4.06
C GLU A 276 -1.49 -10.05 4.28
N ARG A 277 -0.46 -10.42 3.53
CA ARG A 277 0.83 -9.70 3.54
C ARG A 277 0.66 -8.25 3.11
N TYR A 278 -0.09 -8.02 2.04
CA TYR A 278 -0.38 -6.66 1.59
C TYR A 278 -1.14 -5.85 2.65
N LEU A 279 -2.13 -6.43 3.34
CA LEU A 279 -2.86 -5.78 4.42
C LEU A 279 -1.93 -5.35 5.56
N ASN A 280 -1.00 -6.22 5.93
CA ASN A 280 -0.02 -5.90 6.96
C ASN A 280 0.86 -4.71 6.54
N ILE A 281 1.40 -4.75 5.32
CA ILE A 281 2.19 -3.64 4.76
C ILE A 281 1.34 -2.36 4.69
N TYR A 282 0.09 -2.45 4.24
CA TYR A 282 -0.82 -1.30 4.15
C TYR A 282 -1.05 -0.63 5.51
N ASN A 283 -1.39 -1.41 6.52
CA ASN A 283 -1.69 -0.87 7.84
C ASN A 283 -0.46 -0.32 8.57
N HIS A 284 0.71 -0.95 8.41
CA HIS A 284 1.90 -0.63 9.21
C HIS A 284 2.89 0.31 8.51
N HIS A 285 2.96 0.26 7.18
CA HIS A 285 4.06 0.90 6.44
C HIS A 285 3.60 1.88 5.36
N ILE A 286 2.42 1.71 4.73
CA ILE A 286 2.00 2.58 3.64
C ILE A 286 1.43 3.91 4.17
N PRO A 287 2.13 5.05 3.95
CA PRO A 287 1.67 6.34 4.41
C PRO A 287 0.45 6.79 3.60
N GLN A 288 -0.55 7.32 4.29
CA GLN A 288 -1.78 7.83 3.68
C GLN A 288 -1.72 9.36 3.62
N ARG A 289 -1.88 9.93 2.42
CA ARG A 289 -1.89 11.39 2.24
C ARG A 289 -2.95 12.08 3.11
N ALA A 290 -4.11 11.43 3.29
CA ALA A 290 -5.17 11.95 4.14
C ALA A 290 -4.84 11.94 5.64
N LEU A 291 -3.78 11.26 6.05
CA LEU A 291 -3.27 11.18 7.42
C LEU A 291 -1.95 11.96 7.59
N ASN A 292 -1.72 12.98 6.77
CA ASN A 292 -0.46 13.72 6.75
C ASN A 292 0.76 12.80 6.59
N HIS A 293 0.65 11.81 5.69
CA HIS A 293 1.68 10.82 5.40
C HIS A 293 2.01 9.85 6.56
N LEU A 294 1.11 9.70 7.52
CA LEU A 294 1.21 8.63 8.52
C LEU A 294 0.63 7.32 7.97
N ALA A 295 1.19 6.19 8.39
CA ALA A 295 0.56 4.90 8.18
C ALA A 295 -0.67 4.73 9.12
N PRO A 296 -1.67 3.89 8.77
CA PRO A 296 -2.87 3.71 9.59
C PRO A 296 -2.59 3.37 11.06
N ILE A 297 -1.63 2.51 11.35
CA ILE A 297 -1.23 2.16 12.72
C ILE A 297 -0.60 3.35 13.46
N GLN A 298 0.13 4.21 12.78
CA GLN A 298 0.70 5.41 13.38
C GLN A 298 -0.41 6.41 13.74
N ALA A 299 -1.40 6.57 12.87
CA ALA A 299 -2.58 7.39 13.15
C ALA A 299 -3.40 6.83 14.33
N LEU A 300 -3.62 5.51 14.39
CA LEU A 300 -4.27 4.86 15.53
C LEU A 300 -3.53 5.11 16.85
N LYS A 301 -2.19 5.02 16.86
CA LYS A 301 -1.39 5.31 18.06
C LYS A 301 -1.52 6.74 18.52
N LYS A 302 -1.53 7.69 17.57
CA LYS A 302 -1.74 9.10 17.87
C LYS A 302 -3.11 9.31 18.53
N TRP A 303 -4.17 8.77 17.92
CA TRP A 303 -5.52 8.81 18.48
C TRP A 303 -5.62 8.14 19.85
N GLN A 304 -4.95 6.99 20.05
CA GLN A 304 -4.94 6.30 21.35
C GLN A 304 -4.27 7.12 22.46
N ALA A 305 -3.24 7.89 22.12
CA ALA A 305 -2.59 8.80 23.07
C ALA A 305 -3.46 10.01 23.40
N GLU A 306 -4.21 10.54 22.41
CA GLU A 306 -5.08 11.70 22.58
C GLU A 306 -6.44 11.35 23.22
N LYS A 307 -7.04 10.21 22.84
CA LYS A 307 -8.37 9.75 23.27
C LYS A 307 -8.39 8.24 23.55
N PRO A 308 -7.78 7.79 24.65
CA PRO A 308 -7.68 6.36 24.99
C PRO A 308 -9.03 5.68 25.22
N GLU A 309 -10.07 6.42 25.61
CA GLU A 309 -11.42 5.93 25.83
C GLU A 309 -12.11 5.38 24.57
N LEU A 310 -11.63 5.76 23.38
CA LEU A 310 -12.11 5.24 22.10
C LEU A 310 -11.56 3.86 21.77
N PHE A 311 -10.61 3.35 22.56
CA PHE A 311 -9.92 2.10 22.27
C PHE A 311 -10.29 0.99 23.23
N VAL A 312 -10.34 -0.24 22.71
CA VAL A 312 -10.58 -1.47 23.48
C VAL A 312 -9.33 -2.33 23.62
N LYS A 313 -8.32 -2.06 22.79
CA LYS A 313 -7.03 -2.76 22.77
C LYS A 313 -5.89 -1.78 22.60
N ARG A 314 -4.72 -2.14 23.14
CA ARG A 314 -3.49 -1.38 22.89
C ARG A 314 -3.03 -1.56 21.45
N VAL A 315 -2.63 -0.47 20.81
CA VAL A 315 -2.09 -0.47 19.45
C VAL A 315 -0.59 -0.69 19.50
N TYR A 316 -0.12 -1.83 18.98
CA TYR A 316 1.30 -2.15 18.92
C TYR A 316 1.87 -1.86 17.53
N LYS A 317 3.15 -1.51 17.47
CA LYS A 317 3.92 -1.51 16.22
C LYS A 317 4.44 -2.95 16.06
N GLN A 318 3.94 -3.68 15.10
CA GLN A 318 4.50 -4.97 14.75
C GLN A 318 5.81 -4.73 13.99
N ALA A 319 6.93 -5.15 14.57
CA ALA A 319 8.22 -5.07 13.90
C ALA A 319 8.40 -6.34 13.04
N GLY A 320 8.48 -6.16 11.73
CA GLY A 320 8.85 -7.22 10.80
C GLY A 320 7.71 -8.12 10.31
N LEU A 321 7.92 -8.70 9.12
CA LEU A 321 7.01 -9.65 8.46
C LEU A 321 7.04 -11.06 9.09
N ASP A 322 8.04 -11.37 9.93
CA ASP A 322 8.30 -12.72 10.44
C ASP A 322 7.63 -13.05 11.79
N SER A 323 6.86 -12.12 12.39
CA SER A 323 6.30 -12.33 13.74
C SER A 323 4.98 -13.13 13.78
N HIS A 324 4.51 -13.69 12.66
CA HIS A 324 3.24 -14.45 12.63
C HIS A 324 3.30 -15.89 13.16
N ILE A 325 4.48 -16.42 13.50
CA ILE A 325 4.62 -17.80 13.97
C ILE A 325 4.45 -17.94 15.49
N SER A 326 4.55 -16.83 16.25
CA SER A 326 4.62 -16.88 17.73
C SER A 326 3.30 -16.59 18.49
N ALA A 327 2.19 -16.29 17.84
CA ALA A 327 0.96 -15.87 18.54
C ALA A 327 -0.04 -17.01 18.83
N ARG A 328 0.31 -18.28 18.55
CA ARG A 328 -0.59 -19.42 18.83
C ARG A 328 -0.31 -20.16 20.14
N ASP A 329 0.76 -19.81 20.88
CA ASP A 329 1.23 -20.61 22.04
C ASP A 329 1.20 -19.90 23.40
N SER A 330 0.56 -18.73 23.54
CA SER A 330 0.53 -18.02 24.83
C SER A 330 -0.82 -18.01 25.55
N THR A 331 -1.70 -18.98 25.26
CA THR A 331 -2.93 -19.19 26.07
C THR A 331 -3.05 -20.62 26.58
N ARG A 332 -1.98 -21.13 27.21
CA ARG A 332 -2.06 -22.24 28.16
C ARG A 332 -0.99 -22.04 29.22
N GLY A 333 -1.43 -21.78 30.44
CA GLY A 333 -0.57 -21.93 31.62
C GLY A 333 -0.57 -20.75 32.56
N ALA A 334 -1.59 -20.64 33.37
CA ALA A 334 -1.50 -20.14 34.74
C ALA A 334 -2.60 -20.84 35.54
N ASP A 335 -2.11 -21.59 36.51
CA ASP A 335 -2.73 -22.16 37.69
C ASP A 335 -2.70 -23.70 37.75
N GLU A 336 -1.61 -24.20 38.36
CA GLU A 336 -1.72 -25.24 39.39
C GLU A 336 -0.44 -25.26 40.26
N PRO A 337 -0.57 -25.50 41.59
CA PRO A 337 0.50 -25.32 42.55
C PRO A 337 1.34 -26.57 42.73
N ALA A 338 2.55 -26.34 43.25
CA ALA A 338 3.60 -27.30 43.58
C ALA A 338 3.12 -28.45 44.49
N ALA A 339 3.45 -29.69 44.11
CA ALA A 339 3.54 -30.82 45.03
C ALA A 339 4.66 -31.81 44.67
N SER A 340 5.65 -31.78 45.53
CA SER A 340 6.51 -32.84 46.02
C SER A 340 7.15 -33.88 45.10
N CYS A 341 8.45 -33.85 45.13
CA CYS A 341 9.49 -34.87 44.95
C CYS A 341 9.10 -36.28 45.41
N ARG A 342 9.21 -37.29 44.54
CA ARG A 342 9.68 -38.64 44.97
C ARG A 342 10.51 -39.33 43.86
N ARG A 343 11.55 -39.98 44.35
CA ARG A 343 12.68 -40.60 43.66
C ARG A 343 12.30 -41.89 42.94
N TYR A 344 13.15 -42.26 41.97
CA TYR A 344 13.35 -43.53 41.29
C TYR A 344 13.25 -44.78 42.14
N PRO A 345 13.04 -45.99 41.53
CA PRO A 345 14.19 -46.73 41.07
C PRO A 345 14.03 -47.49 39.71
N SER A 346 15.20 -47.80 39.16
CA SER A 346 15.56 -48.63 38.03
C SER A 346 15.14 -50.10 38.17
N ASN A 347 14.85 -50.79 37.05
CA ASN A 347 15.33 -52.13 36.62
C ASN A 347 14.56 -52.52 35.36
N ALA A 348 15.21 -52.73 34.26
CA ALA A 348 15.92 -53.88 33.73
C ALA A 348 15.01 -55.04 33.24
N GLU A 349 15.17 -55.28 31.95
CA GLU A 349 15.26 -56.59 31.28
C GLU A 349 14.01 -57.28 30.68
N HIS A 350 14.29 -57.75 29.47
CA HIS A 350 13.82 -58.91 28.71
C HIS A 350 12.58 -58.76 27.81
N SER A 351 12.77 -58.94 26.58
CA SER A 351 12.91 -60.10 25.71
C SER A 351 11.97 -60.09 24.49
N ALA A 352 12.56 -60.25 23.37
CA ALA A 352 12.17 -60.62 22.03
C ALA A 352 10.88 -61.47 21.81
N LYS A 353 10.26 -61.23 20.66
CA LYS A 353 9.69 -62.13 19.60
C LYS A 353 8.75 -61.29 18.77
N GLY A 354 8.92 -61.00 17.51
CA GLY A 354 9.08 -61.92 16.38
C GLY A 354 7.72 -62.22 15.76
N ALA A 355 7.28 -61.47 14.74
CA ALA A 355 6.42 -62.01 13.72
C ALA A 355 6.42 -61.12 12.43
N LYS A 356 6.88 -61.74 11.38
CA LYS A 356 6.81 -61.38 9.96
C LYS A 356 5.35 -61.45 9.46
N TYR A 357 4.93 -60.59 8.53
CA TYR A 357 4.06 -60.91 7.38
C TYR A 357 4.11 -59.71 6.44
N ARG A 358 4.70 -59.83 5.35
CA ARG A 358 4.49 -60.20 3.93
C ARG A 358 3.67 -59.19 3.15
N PHE A 359 4.38 -58.66 2.16
CA PHE A 359 3.91 -58.03 0.96
C PHE A 359 2.76 -58.75 0.23
N SER A 360 1.86 -58.03 -0.40
CA SER A 360 1.39 -58.37 -1.74
C SER A 360 0.95 -57.11 -2.47
N ALA A 361 1.41 -57.02 -3.70
CA ALA A 361 1.20 -55.99 -4.69
C ALA A 361 -0.01 -56.32 -5.57
N LEU A 362 -0.70 -55.27 -6.03
CA LEU A 362 -1.31 -54.98 -7.33
C LEU A 362 -2.16 -56.11 -8.01
N PRO A 363 -3.05 -55.82 -8.98
CA PRO A 363 -3.26 -54.66 -9.84
C PRO A 363 -4.76 -54.32 -10.14
N CYS A 364 -5.05 -53.26 -10.68
CA CYS A 364 -5.69 -52.72 -11.89
C CYS A 364 -6.23 -51.33 -11.64
#